data_cd2b641b87f324a2b5f6d87578c876b5
#
_entry.id   cd2b641b87f324a2b5f6d87578c876b5
#
_cell.length_a   1.000
_cell.length_b   1.000
_cell.length_c   1.000
_cell.angle_alpha   90.00
_cell.angle_beta   90.00
_cell.angle_gamma   90.00
#
_symmetry.space_group_name_H-M   'P 1'
#
loop_
_entity.id
_entity.type
_entity.pdbx_description
1 polymer ?
#
loop_
_entity_poly.entity_id
_entity_poly.type
_entity_poly.pdbx_seq_one_letter_code
_entity_poly.pdbx_strand_id
1 'polypeptide(L)'
;RLGGKSYLEMAESGGGIWHTVTKTREALPDELVVLTMERAKNLLRQGVTTVEVKSGYGLNADAELKMVEAIRKANALQPADLIPTCLAAHIVPRDFKGSASEYLESVQYNLLPLLKERKLTHRVDIFIDHGAFGVNEAEHFLRQAKAMGFDLVIHGDQFVEGGARLAAQ
;
A
#
# COMPACT_ATOMS: atom_id res chain seq x y z
N ARG A 1 3.81 20.74 -1.87
CA ARG A 1 3.63 21.12 -3.30
C ARG A 1 3.27 22.60 -3.49
N LEU A 2 2.57 23.23 -2.57
CA LEU A 2 2.23 24.67 -2.65
C LEU A 2 3.45 25.60 -2.56
N GLY A 3 4.62 25.11 -2.13
CA GLY A 3 5.88 25.87 -2.02
C GLY A 3 6.87 25.67 -3.17
N GLY A 4 6.48 25.04 -4.29
CA GLY A 4 7.33 24.87 -5.48
C GLY A 4 8.46 23.84 -5.33
N LYS A 5 8.52 23.08 -4.22
CA LYS A 5 9.54 22.03 -4.05
C LYS A 5 9.23 20.83 -4.94
N SER A 6 10.27 20.28 -5.58
CA SER A 6 10.18 19.02 -6.31
C SER A 6 9.90 17.83 -5.37
N TYR A 7 9.43 16.72 -5.92
CA TYR A 7 9.20 15.49 -5.15
C TYR A 7 10.49 14.99 -4.47
N LEU A 8 11.63 15.09 -5.15
CA LEU A 8 12.94 14.73 -4.62
C LEU A 8 13.34 15.61 -3.42
N GLU A 9 13.19 16.92 -3.53
CA GLU A 9 13.50 17.87 -2.43
C GLU A 9 12.59 17.65 -1.21
N MET A 10 11.35 17.24 -1.42
CA MET A 10 10.44 16.88 -0.32
C MET A 10 10.86 15.57 0.35
N ALA A 11 11.30 14.59 -0.42
CA ALA A 11 11.80 13.31 0.12
C ALA A 11 13.07 13.49 0.95
N GLU A 12 14.00 14.32 0.48
CA GLU A 12 15.27 14.65 1.17
C GLU A 12 15.03 15.49 2.44
N SER A 13 14.03 16.36 2.46
CA SER A 13 13.71 17.22 3.63
C SER A 13 12.96 16.48 4.77
N GLY A 14 12.81 15.16 4.70
CA GLY A 14 12.14 14.36 5.72
C GLY A 14 10.60 14.48 5.73
N GLY A 15 10.01 15.25 4.81
CA GLY A 15 8.56 15.44 4.68
C GLY A 15 7.87 14.46 3.74
N GLY A 16 8.56 13.41 3.30
CA GLY A 16 8.04 12.42 2.36
C GLY A 16 7.24 11.29 3.01
N ILE A 17 7.24 10.14 2.36
CA ILE A 17 6.54 8.91 2.76
C ILE A 17 6.76 8.57 4.24
N TRP A 18 7.99 8.77 4.76
CA TRP A 18 8.34 8.41 6.13
C TRP A 18 7.56 9.17 7.21
N HIS A 19 7.27 10.44 7.00
CA HIS A 19 6.40 11.17 7.93
C HIS A 19 5.01 10.55 8.00
N THR A 20 4.44 10.17 6.86
CA THR A 20 3.14 9.48 6.81
C THR A 20 3.22 8.11 7.47
N VAL A 21 4.30 7.35 7.25
CA VAL A 21 4.52 6.05 7.91
C VAL A 21 4.51 6.20 9.43
N THR A 22 5.26 7.15 9.97
CA THR A 22 5.30 7.41 11.42
C THR A 22 3.91 7.72 11.95
N LYS A 23 3.20 8.66 11.33
CA LYS A 23 1.85 9.04 11.77
C LYS A 23 0.84 7.89 11.64
N THR A 24 0.93 7.08 10.60
CA THR A 24 0.05 5.91 10.41
C THR A 24 0.33 4.83 11.46
N ARG A 25 1.59 4.61 11.80
CA ARG A 25 1.98 3.65 12.84
C ARG A 25 1.52 4.09 14.23
N GLU A 26 1.61 5.38 14.55
CA GLU A 26 1.17 5.98 15.82
C GLU A 26 -0.36 6.02 15.97
N ALA A 27 -1.09 6.19 14.87
CA ALA A 27 -2.53 6.33 14.87
C ALA A 27 -3.25 5.10 15.46
N LEU A 28 -4.28 5.35 16.26
CA LEU A 28 -5.15 4.28 16.75
C LEU A 28 -5.99 3.68 15.61
N PRO A 29 -6.38 2.40 15.69
CA PRO A 29 -7.22 1.77 14.67
C PRO A 29 -8.50 2.55 14.36
N ASP A 30 -9.20 3.02 15.37
CA ASP A 30 -10.45 3.76 15.21
C ASP A 30 -10.25 5.15 14.58
N GLU A 31 -9.10 5.79 14.79
CA GLU A 31 -8.76 7.05 14.11
C GLU A 31 -8.60 6.82 12.59
N LEU A 32 -7.94 5.72 12.20
CA LEU A 32 -7.81 5.35 10.79
C LEU A 32 -9.17 5.05 10.15
N VAL A 33 -10.09 4.41 10.87
CA VAL A 33 -11.46 4.17 10.43
C VAL A 33 -12.18 5.48 10.17
N VAL A 34 -12.18 6.39 11.14
CA VAL A 34 -12.85 7.70 11.03
C VAL A 34 -12.30 8.51 9.85
N LEU A 35 -10.98 8.62 9.74
CA LEU A 35 -10.33 9.34 8.63
C LEU A 35 -10.66 8.72 7.25
N THR A 36 -10.73 7.40 7.16
CA THR A 36 -11.09 6.70 5.93
C THR A 36 -12.54 6.97 5.55
N MET A 37 -13.47 6.91 6.51
CA MET A 37 -14.89 7.23 6.28
C MET A 37 -15.10 8.68 5.85
N GLU A 38 -14.43 9.64 6.47
CA GLU A 38 -14.53 11.06 6.10
C GLU A 38 -14.08 11.31 4.67
N ARG A 39 -12.96 10.70 4.26
CA ARG A 39 -12.44 10.81 2.89
C ARG A 39 -13.38 10.15 1.89
N ALA A 40 -13.88 8.95 2.19
CA ALA A 40 -14.85 8.24 1.35
C ALA A 40 -16.14 9.05 1.19
N LYS A 41 -16.67 9.63 2.27
CA LYS A 41 -17.84 10.51 2.22
C LYS A 41 -17.63 11.75 1.34
N ASN A 42 -16.43 12.33 1.38
CA ASN A 42 -16.11 13.47 0.51
C ASN A 42 -16.05 13.09 -0.97
N LEU A 43 -15.50 11.91 -1.29
CA LEU A 43 -15.49 11.36 -2.65
C LEU A 43 -16.91 11.02 -3.12
N LEU A 44 -17.73 10.41 -2.26
CA LEU A 44 -19.11 10.09 -2.58
C LEU A 44 -19.94 11.33 -2.91
N ARG A 45 -19.74 12.45 -2.20
CA ARG A 45 -20.39 13.73 -2.52
C ARG A 45 -20.00 14.28 -3.90
N GLN A 46 -18.88 13.82 -4.45
CA GLN A 46 -18.41 14.15 -5.81
C GLN A 46 -18.86 13.10 -6.86
N GLY A 47 -19.70 12.14 -6.47
CA GLY A 47 -20.24 11.11 -7.36
C GLY A 47 -19.39 9.83 -7.44
N VAL A 48 -18.30 9.70 -6.65
CA VAL A 48 -17.48 8.49 -6.62
C VAL A 48 -18.11 7.49 -5.64
N THR A 49 -18.66 6.41 -6.17
CA THR A 49 -19.37 5.38 -5.39
C THR A 49 -18.49 4.21 -4.98
N THR A 50 -17.41 3.96 -5.71
CA THR A 50 -16.46 2.87 -5.44
C THR A 50 -15.03 3.42 -5.41
N VAL A 51 -14.28 3.09 -4.38
CA VAL A 51 -12.93 3.60 -4.14
C VAL A 51 -11.99 2.46 -3.82
N GLU A 52 -10.91 2.31 -4.58
CA GLU A 52 -9.79 1.49 -4.15
C GLU A 52 -9.04 2.23 -3.04
N VAL A 53 -8.86 1.56 -1.89
CA VAL A 53 -8.14 2.12 -0.74
C VAL A 53 -6.92 1.26 -0.45
N LYS A 54 -5.74 1.84 -0.63
CA LYS A 54 -4.47 1.14 -0.45
C LYS A 54 -3.92 1.33 0.96
N SER A 55 -3.32 0.29 1.51
CA SER A 55 -2.40 0.39 2.63
C SER A 55 -1.04 0.95 2.16
N GLY A 56 0.09 0.55 2.74
CA GLY A 56 1.42 0.91 2.24
C GLY A 56 2.10 2.04 2.98
N TYR A 57 1.55 2.43 4.12
CA TYR A 57 2.17 3.36 5.05
C TYR A 57 2.38 2.77 6.45
N GLY A 58 2.13 1.47 6.61
CA GLY A 58 2.51 0.69 7.77
C GLY A 58 3.93 0.17 7.65
N LEU A 59 4.25 -0.43 6.52
CA LEU A 59 5.54 -1.00 6.13
C LEU A 59 6.10 -2.03 7.13
N ASN A 60 5.23 -2.65 7.89
CA ASN A 60 5.45 -3.87 8.67
C ASN A 60 4.12 -4.62 8.81
N ALA A 61 4.16 -5.90 9.14
CA ALA A 61 2.98 -6.76 9.13
C ALA A 61 1.84 -6.22 10.01
N ASP A 62 2.14 -5.83 11.26
CA ASP A 62 1.11 -5.37 12.21
C ASP A 62 0.44 -4.07 11.78
N ALA A 63 1.25 -3.09 11.33
CA ALA A 63 0.72 -1.79 10.91
C ALA A 63 -0.04 -1.88 9.57
N GLU A 64 0.40 -2.74 8.64
CA GLU A 64 -0.33 -2.99 7.39
C GLU A 64 -1.65 -3.72 7.65
N LEU A 65 -1.67 -4.73 8.52
CA LEU A 65 -2.91 -5.38 8.97
C LEU A 65 -3.88 -4.38 9.57
N LYS A 66 -3.40 -3.54 10.51
CA LYS A 66 -4.20 -2.46 11.12
C LYS A 66 -4.84 -1.56 10.06
N MET A 67 -4.09 -1.18 9.02
CA MET A 67 -4.63 -0.34 7.94
C MET A 67 -5.72 -1.06 7.16
N VAL A 68 -5.49 -2.31 6.72
CA VAL A 68 -6.47 -3.07 5.93
C VAL A 68 -7.72 -3.38 6.76
N GLU A 69 -7.57 -3.70 8.04
CA GLU A 69 -8.69 -3.88 8.97
C GLU A 69 -9.52 -2.59 9.12
N ALA A 70 -8.85 -1.43 9.24
CA ALA A 70 -9.51 -0.13 9.31
C ALA A 70 -10.31 0.17 8.02
N ILE A 71 -9.76 -0.13 6.84
CA ILE A 71 -10.48 0.01 5.56
C ILE A 71 -11.74 -0.85 5.54
N ARG A 72 -11.64 -2.12 5.94
CA ARG A 72 -12.78 -3.02 6.01
C ARG A 72 -13.86 -2.56 6.98
N LYS A 73 -13.45 -2.10 8.17
CA LYS A 73 -14.36 -1.55 9.17
C LYS A 73 -15.06 -0.29 8.64
N ALA A 74 -14.30 0.61 8.01
CA ALA A 74 -14.85 1.80 7.38
C ALA A 74 -15.86 1.45 6.27
N ASN A 75 -15.57 0.45 5.43
CA ASN A 75 -16.46 -0.01 4.37
C ASN A 75 -17.83 -0.45 4.91
N ALA A 76 -17.86 -1.12 6.05
CA ALA A 76 -19.11 -1.58 6.67
C ALA A 76 -19.94 -0.45 7.31
N LEU A 77 -19.37 0.73 7.52
CA LEU A 77 -19.97 1.85 8.28
C LEU A 77 -20.38 3.05 7.41
N GLN A 78 -20.18 2.97 6.09
CA GLN A 78 -20.48 4.08 5.17
C GLN A 78 -20.97 3.53 3.82
N PRO A 79 -21.68 4.35 2.98
CA PRO A 79 -22.41 3.85 1.82
C PRO A 79 -21.57 3.65 0.54
N ALA A 80 -20.35 4.20 0.44
CA ALA A 80 -19.52 3.94 -0.74
C ALA A 80 -18.79 2.59 -0.61
N ASP A 81 -18.54 1.92 -1.71
CA ASP A 81 -17.77 0.67 -1.73
C ASP A 81 -16.27 0.97 -1.61
N LEU A 82 -15.64 0.51 -0.54
CA LEU A 82 -14.19 0.60 -0.34
C LEU A 82 -13.55 -0.76 -0.64
N ILE A 83 -12.72 -0.79 -1.66
CA ILE A 83 -11.98 -1.99 -2.08
C ILE A 83 -10.58 -1.94 -1.45
N PRO A 84 -10.29 -2.75 -0.41
CA PRO A 84 -8.97 -2.74 0.21
C PRO A 84 -7.94 -3.38 -0.72
N THR A 85 -6.78 -2.74 -0.86
CA THR A 85 -5.61 -3.27 -1.58
C THR A 85 -4.38 -3.17 -0.66
N CYS A 86 -3.67 -4.28 -0.47
CA CYS A 86 -2.44 -4.28 0.30
C CYS A 86 -1.29 -3.78 -0.56
N LEU A 87 -0.72 -2.63 -0.19
CA LEU A 87 0.48 -2.05 -0.79
C LEU A 87 1.66 -2.08 0.21
N ALA A 88 1.83 -3.14 0.96
CA ALA A 88 3.00 -3.29 1.84
C ALA A 88 4.32 -3.21 1.05
N ALA A 89 4.32 -3.66 -0.20
CA ALA A 89 5.41 -3.50 -1.15
C ALA A 89 5.45 -2.10 -1.79
N HIS A 90 5.40 -1.03 -0.95
CA HIS A 90 5.46 0.35 -1.39
C HIS A 90 6.91 0.86 -1.50
N ILE A 91 7.65 0.72 -0.41
CA ILE A 91 9.10 0.97 -0.34
C ILE A 91 9.69 0.09 0.77
N VAL A 92 11.00 -0.09 0.76
CA VAL A 92 11.70 -0.69 1.92
C VAL A 92 11.73 0.33 3.06
N PRO A 93 11.20 -0.01 4.25
CA PRO A 93 11.19 0.92 5.36
C PRO A 93 12.60 1.15 5.92
N ARG A 94 12.87 2.36 6.41
CA ARG A 94 14.18 2.76 6.92
C ARG A 94 14.64 1.98 8.14
N ASP A 95 13.71 1.41 8.88
CA ASP A 95 13.94 0.59 10.08
C ASP A 95 14.06 -0.92 9.77
N PHE A 96 13.89 -1.33 8.52
CA PHE A 96 14.16 -2.69 8.09
C PHE A 96 15.68 -2.89 7.84
N LYS A 97 16.25 -3.93 8.44
CA LYS A 97 17.66 -4.27 8.27
C LYS A 97 17.78 -5.44 7.31
N GLY A 98 17.86 -5.15 6.03
CA GLY A 98 17.98 -6.14 4.97
C GLY A 98 17.84 -5.53 3.58
N SER A 99 17.97 -6.36 2.57
CA SER A 99 17.76 -6.01 1.17
C SER A 99 16.28 -5.84 0.83
N ALA A 100 15.99 -5.26 -0.33
CA ALA A 100 14.64 -5.16 -0.88
C ALA A 100 13.99 -6.54 -1.06
N SER A 101 14.74 -7.54 -1.53
CA SER A 101 14.26 -8.91 -1.68
C SER A 101 13.88 -9.53 -0.33
N GLU A 102 14.72 -9.39 0.70
CA GLU A 102 14.41 -9.89 2.06
C GLU A 102 13.18 -9.21 2.66
N TYR A 103 12.98 -7.92 2.37
CA TYR A 103 11.76 -7.23 2.79
C TYR A 103 10.52 -7.80 2.10
N LEU A 104 10.56 -8.01 0.78
CA LEU A 104 9.46 -8.63 0.04
C LEU A 104 9.17 -10.06 0.51
N GLU A 105 10.19 -10.84 0.80
CA GLU A 105 10.04 -12.16 1.42
C GLU A 105 9.35 -12.05 2.79
N SER A 106 9.73 -11.10 3.61
CA SER A 106 9.06 -10.83 4.90
C SER A 106 7.58 -10.50 4.72
N VAL A 107 7.22 -9.70 3.72
CA VAL A 107 5.82 -9.43 3.38
C VAL A 107 5.10 -10.71 2.96
N GLN A 108 5.72 -11.52 2.09
CA GLN A 108 5.15 -12.78 1.60
C GLN A 108 4.86 -13.80 2.71
N TYR A 109 5.79 -13.96 3.65
CA TYR A 109 5.69 -14.99 4.67
C TYR A 109 4.93 -14.54 5.92
N ASN A 110 5.02 -13.26 6.29
CA ASN A 110 4.48 -12.77 7.55
C ASN A 110 3.15 -12.01 7.40
N LEU A 111 2.87 -11.41 6.22
CA LEU A 111 1.67 -10.59 6.02
C LEU A 111 0.63 -11.24 5.11
N LEU A 112 1.03 -11.70 3.90
CA LEU A 112 0.06 -12.20 2.92
C LEU A 112 -0.77 -13.38 3.44
N PRO A 113 -0.22 -14.38 4.18
CA PRO A 113 -1.01 -15.44 4.76
C PRO A 113 -2.10 -14.94 5.72
N LEU A 114 -1.77 -13.95 6.55
CA LEU A 114 -2.70 -13.36 7.52
C LEU A 114 -3.85 -12.59 6.82
N LEU A 115 -3.52 -11.86 5.75
CA LEU A 115 -4.54 -11.17 4.94
C LEU A 115 -5.54 -12.16 4.36
N LYS A 116 -5.06 -13.31 3.89
CA LYS A 116 -5.89 -14.38 3.31
C LYS A 116 -6.70 -15.10 4.37
N GLU A 117 -6.07 -15.54 5.45
CA GLU A 117 -6.72 -16.23 6.57
C GLU A 117 -7.88 -15.41 7.16
N ARG A 118 -7.62 -14.12 7.42
CA ARG A 118 -8.61 -13.19 7.95
C ARG A 118 -9.56 -12.61 6.90
N LYS A 119 -9.40 -12.99 5.62
CA LYS A 119 -10.20 -12.50 4.48
C LYS A 119 -10.25 -10.98 4.42
N LEU A 120 -9.13 -10.31 4.68
CA LEU A 120 -9.06 -8.85 4.78
C LEU A 120 -9.02 -8.18 3.40
N THR A 121 -8.28 -8.76 2.47
CA THR A 121 -8.26 -8.37 1.06
C THR A 121 -7.83 -9.56 0.20
N HIS A 122 -8.19 -9.52 -1.08
CA HIS A 122 -7.70 -10.43 -2.11
C HIS A 122 -6.80 -9.72 -3.12
N ARG A 123 -6.46 -8.44 -2.89
CA ARG A 123 -5.67 -7.60 -3.80
C ARG A 123 -4.35 -7.20 -3.18
N VAL A 124 -3.28 -7.38 -3.94
CA VAL A 124 -1.91 -7.00 -3.56
C VAL A 124 -1.33 -6.11 -4.64
N ASP A 125 -0.68 -5.04 -4.22
CA ASP A 125 -0.02 -4.07 -5.08
C ASP A 125 1.47 -3.97 -4.74
N ILE A 126 2.28 -3.62 -5.73
CA ILE A 126 3.71 -3.31 -5.58
C ILE A 126 4.07 -2.04 -6.34
N PHE A 127 4.91 -1.19 -5.75
CA PHE A 127 5.43 -0.01 -6.41
C PHE A 127 6.78 -0.32 -7.08
N ILE A 128 6.79 -0.21 -8.42
CA ILE A 128 7.95 -0.47 -9.26
C ILE A 128 8.45 0.86 -9.80
N ASP A 129 9.47 1.41 -9.16
CA ASP A 129 10.07 2.67 -9.60
C ASP A 129 11.43 2.93 -8.94
N HIS A 130 12.09 4.02 -9.34
CA HIS A 130 13.32 4.47 -8.70
C HIS A 130 13.08 4.78 -7.21
N GLY A 131 13.88 4.16 -6.33
CA GLY A 131 13.74 4.30 -4.88
C GLY A 131 12.66 3.42 -4.23
N ALA A 132 12.01 2.57 -5.01
CA ALA A 132 11.09 1.53 -4.55
C ALA A 132 11.64 0.13 -4.90
N PHE A 133 10.92 -0.68 -5.67
CA PHE A 133 11.36 -2.03 -6.06
C PHE A 133 11.71 -2.09 -7.54
N GLY A 134 12.71 -2.92 -7.88
CA GLY A 134 13.09 -3.22 -9.25
C GLY A 134 12.12 -4.22 -9.91
N VAL A 135 12.12 -4.25 -11.25
CA VAL A 135 11.22 -5.13 -12.04
C VAL A 135 11.42 -6.60 -11.69
N ASN A 136 12.68 -7.06 -11.53
CA ASN A 136 12.97 -8.47 -11.24
C ASN A 136 12.47 -8.90 -9.85
N GLU A 137 12.66 -8.04 -8.84
CA GLU A 137 12.18 -8.28 -7.48
C GLU A 137 10.65 -8.29 -7.46
N ALA A 138 10.03 -7.36 -8.18
CA ALA A 138 8.59 -7.26 -8.31
C ALA A 138 7.98 -8.48 -9.02
N GLU A 139 8.60 -8.96 -10.10
CA GLU A 139 8.14 -10.16 -10.81
C GLU A 139 8.11 -11.37 -9.87
N HIS A 140 9.19 -11.59 -9.12
CA HIS A 140 9.24 -12.70 -8.15
C HIS A 140 8.12 -12.58 -7.11
N PHE A 141 7.97 -11.42 -6.48
CA PHE A 141 6.93 -11.15 -5.48
C PHE A 141 5.52 -11.37 -6.04
N LEU A 142 5.22 -10.83 -7.22
CA LEU A 142 3.91 -10.93 -7.86
C LEU A 142 3.57 -12.38 -8.23
N ARG A 143 4.53 -13.17 -8.75
CA ARG A 143 4.32 -14.59 -9.03
C ARG A 143 3.95 -15.38 -7.78
N GLN A 144 4.59 -15.10 -6.66
CA GLN A 144 4.27 -15.73 -5.38
C GLN A 144 2.88 -15.31 -4.87
N ALA A 145 2.57 -14.01 -4.92
CA ALA A 145 1.26 -13.51 -4.53
C ALA A 145 0.13 -14.13 -5.40
N LYS A 146 0.36 -14.25 -6.71
CA LYS A 146 -0.56 -14.91 -7.65
C LYS A 146 -0.76 -16.40 -7.31
N ALA A 147 0.32 -17.11 -7.01
CA ALA A 147 0.26 -18.51 -6.58
C ALA A 147 -0.52 -18.69 -5.27
N MET A 148 -0.50 -17.71 -4.38
CA MET A 148 -1.33 -17.65 -3.19
C MET A 148 -2.79 -17.28 -3.47
N GLY A 149 -3.15 -16.91 -4.71
CA GLY A 149 -4.51 -16.60 -5.15
C GLY A 149 -4.90 -15.13 -4.92
N PHE A 150 -3.94 -14.21 -4.89
CA PHE A 150 -4.24 -12.77 -4.88
C PHE A 150 -4.41 -12.22 -6.30
N ASP A 151 -5.30 -11.26 -6.44
CA ASP A 151 -5.38 -10.38 -7.59
C ASP A 151 -4.22 -9.37 -7.51
N LEU A 152 -3.55 -9.14 -8.63
CA LEU A 152 -2.35 -8.33 -8.70
C LEU A 152 -2.65 -6.93 -9.21
N VAL A 153 -2.03 -5.95 -8.58
CA VAL A 153 -1.99 -4.56 -9.01
C VAL A 153 -0.53 -4.13 -9.14
N ILE A 154 -0.24 -3.30 -10.10
CA ILE A 154 1.08 -2.71 -10.29
C ILE A 154 0.95 -1.20 -10.27
N HIS A 155 1.75 -0.56 -9.42
CA HIS A 155 1.98 0.87 -9.37
C HIS A 155 3.39 1.11 -9.92
N GLY A 156 3.49 1.66 -11.12
CA GLY A 156 4.79 1.81 -11.79
C GLY A 156 4.76 2.81 -12.92
N ASP A 157 5.88 2.87 -13.67
CA ASP A 157 6.06 3.73 -14.84
C ASP A 157 5.86 5.24 -14.55
N GLN A 158 6.17 5.67 -13.32
CA GLN A 158 6.09 7.08 -12.94
C GLN A 158 7.37 7.83 -13.31
N PHE A 159 8.54 7.24 -13.09
CA PHE A 159 9.86 7.79 -13.39
C PHE A 159 10.73 6.81 -14.19
N VAL A 160 10.52 5.50 -14.06
CA VAL A 160 11.27 4.42 -14.74
C VAL A 160 10.28 3.48 -15.40
N GLU A 161 10.57 3.12 -16.65
CA GLU A 161 9.74 2.18 -17.42
C GLU A 161 9.95 0.73 -16.97
N GLY A 162 8.90 -0.10 -17.09
CA GLY A 162 8.99 -1.56 -16.85
C GLY A 162 7.75 -2.17 -16.22
N GLY A 163 6.98 -1.42 -15.46
CA GLY A 163 5.77 -1.89 -14.79
C GLY A 163 4.71 -2.38 -15.77
N ALA A 164 4.41 -1.61 -16.80
CA ALA A 164 3.45 -1.98 -17.83
C ALA A 164 3.88 -3.23 -18.61
N ARG A 165 5.18 -3.39 -18.89
CA ARG A 165 5.71 -4.58 -19.56
C ARG A 165 5.55 -5.83 -18.69
N LEU A 166 5.79 -5.71 -17.39
CA LEU A 166 5.58 -6.80 -16.44
C LEU A 166 4.10 -7.16 -16.31
N ALA A 167 3.22 -6.17 -16.30
CA ALA A 167 1.77 -6.39 -16.23
C ALA A 167 1.19 -7.13 -17.44
N ALA A 168 1.87 -7.09 -18.60
CA ALA A 168 1.46 -7.75 -19.83
C ALA A 168 1.86 -9.23 -19.91
N GLN A 169 2.60 -9.78 -18.91
CA GLN A 169 3.03 -11.18 -18.82
C GLN A 169 2.06 -12.01 -17.94
#